data_f68711a1689e691cba8815bc28d09fb7
#
_entry.id   f68711a1689e691cba8815bc28d09fb7
#
_cell.length_a   1.000
_cell.length_b   1.000
_cell.length_c   1.000
_cell.angle_alpha   90.00
_cell.angle_beta   90.00
_cell.angle_gamma   90.00
#
_symmetry.space_group_name_H-M   'P 1'
#
loop_
_entity.id
_entity.type
_entity.pdbx_description
1 polymer ?
#
loop_
_entity_poly.entity_id
_entity_poly.type
_entity_poly.pdbx_seq_one_letter_code
_entity_poly.pdbx_strand_id
1 'polypeptide(L)'
;MRLIDSSADSEYMAKKVHGTHGCYVVPAFTGLGAPHWDQYARGTIVGITRGTNKNHIIRATLESIDLQVCDVIDAMRADAGVELKSLKVDGGASANNFLMQFQADMINAPVKRPSCIETTAMGAAYLAGLAVGYWKSKEDVIKNQSIDQIFSPQTVSYTHLTLPTKRI
;
A
#
# COMPACT_ATOMS: atom_id res chain seq x y z
N MET A 1 23.37 -2.37 6.15
CA MET A 1 23.15 -3.36 5.06
C MET A 1 22.42 -2.65 3.95
N ARG A 2 22.97 -2.59 2.74
CA ARG A 2 22.34 -1.93 1.58
C ARG A 2 21.73 -3.01 0.70
N LEU A 3 20.39 -3.07 0.63
CA LEU A 3 19.66 -4.06 -0.18
C LEU A 3 19.34 -3.56 -1.58
N ILE A 4 19.04 -2.26 -1.71
CA ILE A 4 18.70 -1.57 -2.97
C ILE A 4 19.39 -0.20 -3.01
N ASP A 5 19.56 0.33 -4.20
CA ASP A 5 20.14 1.67 -4.41
C ASP A 5 19.05 2.75 -4.47
N SER A 6 17.90 2.41 -5.04
CA SER A 6 16.73 3.29 -5.12
C SER A 6 15.47 2.53 -4.76
N SER A 7 14.49 3.20 -4.15
CA SER A 7 13.16 2.64 -3.93
C SER A 7 12.45 2.27 -5.24
N ALA A 8 12.78 2.94 -6.34
CA ALA A 8 12.25 2.61 -7.67
C ALA A 8 12.63 1.19 -8.15
N ASP A 9 13.77 0.65 -7.66
CA ASP A 9 14.19 -0.71 -8.02
C ASP A 9 13.37 -1.80 -7.32
N SER A 10 12.60 -1.44 -6.30
CA SER A 10 11.89 -2.40 -5.45
C SER A 10 10.86 -3.23 -6.23
N GLU A 11 10.12 -2.61 -7.16
CA GLU A 11 9.16 -3.31 -8.02
C GLU A 11 9.85 -4.38 -8.87
N TYR A 12 10.90 -4.00 -9.57
CA TYR A 12 11.66 -4.91 -10.40
C TYR A 12 12.24 -6.08 -9.62
N MET A 13 12.80 -5.80 -8.43
CA MET A 13 13.38 -6.83 -7.59
C MET A 13 12.34 -7.77 -6.98
N ALA A 14 11.19 -7.24 -6.54
CA ALA A 14 10.11 -8.05 -6.01
C ALA A 14 9.54 -9.02 -7.06
N LYS A 15 9.47 -8.59 -8.33
CA LYS A 15 9.01 -9.41 -9.46
C LYS A 15 9.99 -10.52 -9.87
N LYS A 16 11.25 -10.50 -9.40
CA LYS A 16 12.23 -11.56 -9.68
C LYS A 16 11.98 -12.87 -8.93
N VAL A 17 11.10 -12.86 -7.96
CA VAL A 17 10.75 -14.03 -7.14
C VAL A 17 9.24 -14.24 -7.15
N HIS A 18 8.80 -15.50 -7.10
CA HIS A 18 7.37 -15.84 -7.15
C HIS A 18 6.65 -15.65 -5.81
N GLY A 19 7.39 -15.44 -4.72
CA GLY A 19 6.85 -15.25 -3.37
C GLY A 19 7.94 -14.83 -2.41
N THR A 20 7.61 -14.69 -1.13
CA THR A 20 8.55 -14.30 -0.07
C THR A 20 9.42 -15.45 0.42
N HIS A 21 9.18 -16.67 -0.04
CA HIS A 21 9.85 -17.90 0.43
C HIS A 21 9.74 -18.10 1.97
N GLY A 22 8.57 -17.75 2.52
CA GLY A 22 8.30 -17.82 3.96
C GLY A 22 8.97 -16.71 4.79
N CYS A 23 9.59 -15.72 4.13
CA CYS A 23 10.14 -14.55 4.79
C CYS A 23 9.03 -13.49 4.98
N TYR A 24 8.90 -12.96 6.18
CA TYR A 24 7.94 -11.91 6.51
C TYR A 24 8.64 -10.75 7.21
N VAL A 25 8.13 -9.54 6.95
CA VAL A 25 8.62 -8.30 7.55
C VAL A 25 7.50 -7.66 8.35
N VAL A 26 7.78 -7.27 9.58
CA VAL A 26 6.90 -6.42 10.39
C VAL A 26 7.55 -5.04 10.47
N PRO A 27 7.03 -4.00 9.77
CA PRO A 27 7.70 -2.70 9.68
C PRO A 27 7.33 -1.77 10.85
N ALA A 28 7.46 -2.26 12.08
CA ALA A 28 7.18 -1.50 13.31
C ALA A 28 8.39 -0.65 13.74
N PHE A 29 8.83 0.29 12.89
CA PHE A 29 10.02 1.10 13.17
C PHE A 29 9.84 2.04 14.37
N THR A 30 8.64 2.58 14.54
CA THR A 30 8.24 3.47 15.65
C THR A 30 7.07 2.91 16.44
N GLY A 31 6.94 1.59 16.47
CA GLY A 31 5.76 0.90 16.98
C GLY A 31 4.75 0.57 15.90
N LEU A 32 3.64 -0.02 16.29
CA LEU A 32 2.48 -0.30 15.45
C LEU A 32 1.37 0.72 15.74
N GLY A 33 0.84 1.32 14.68
CA GLY A 33 -0.33 2.20 14.74
C GLY A 33 -1.65 1.42 14.81
N ALA A 34 -2.70 2.02 14.27
CA ALA A 34 -4.00 1.35 14.15
C ALA A 34 -3.88 0.04 13.36
N PRO A 35 -4.64 -1.01 13.71
CA PRO A 35 -5.53 -1.12 14.87
C PRO A 35 -4.84 -1.60 16.17
N HIS A 36 -3.54 -1.88 16.12
CA HIS A 36 -2.79 -2.54 17.19
C HIS A 36 -2.42 -1.62 18.36
N TRP A 37 -2.07 -0.35 18.06
CA TRP A 37 -1.67 0.69 19.02
C TRP A 37 -0.56 0.25 20.00
N ASP A 38 0.44 -0.49 19.49
CA ASP A 38 1.60 -0.95 20.28
C ASP A 38 2.84 -0.10 19.96
N GLN A 39 3.14 0.87 20.81
CA GLN A 39 4.31 1.74 20.69
C GLN A 39 5.64 1.04 21.00
N TYR A 40 5.60 -0.15 21.62
CA TYR A 40 6.81 -0.91 21.99
C TYR A 40 7.20 -1.95 20.94
N ALA A 41 6.32 -2.27 20.01
CA ALA A 41 6.64 -3.15 18.88
C ALA A 41 7.84 -2.61 18.11
N ARG A 42 8.66 -3.53 17.57
CA ARG A 42 9.83 -3.18 16.76
C ARG A 42 9.85 -3.95 15.46
N GLY A 43 10.45 -3.32 14.44
CA GLY A 43 10.63 -3.94 13.14
C GLY A 43 11.32 -5.30 13.25
N THR A 44 10.75 -6.29 12.59
CA THR A 44 11.19 -7.69 12.69
C THR A 44 11.17 -8.33 11.32
N ILE A 45 12.16 -9.17 11.04
CA ILE A 45 12.20 -10.04 9.86
C ILE A 45 12.24 -11.48 10.36
N VAL A 46 11.28 -12.30 9.93
CA VAL A 46 11.16 -13.71 10.32
C VAL A 46 11.17 -14.62 9.10
N GLY A 47 11.44 -15.92 9.31
CA GLY A 47 11.38 -16.93 8.24
C GLY A 47 12.58 -16.92 7.29
N ILE A 48 13.70 -16.31 7.66
CA ILE A 48 14.94 -16.34 6.87
C ILE A 48 15.52 -17.74 6.89
N THR A 49 15.79 -18.29 5.70
CA THR A 49 16.40 -19.60 5.46
C THR A 49 17.60 -19.48 4.53
N ARG A 50 18.27 -20.59 4.23
CA ARG A 50 19.35 -20.65 3.23
C ARG A 50 18.91 -20.21 1.83
N GLY A 51 17.64 -20.42 1.47
CA GLY A 51 17.07 -20.03 0.18
C GLY A 51 16.67 -18.57 0.11
N THR A 52 16.63 -17.87 1.22
CA THR A 52 16.24 -16.46 1.26
C THR A 52 17.32 -15.58 0.69
N ASN A 53 16.99 -14.77 -0.32
CA ASN A 53 17.87 -13.78 -0.91
C ASN A 53 17.27 -12.37 -0.79
N LYS A 54 18.03 -11.36 -1.21
CA LYS A 54 17.61 -9.95 -1.10
C LYS A 54 16.25 -9.65 -1.76
N ASN A 55 15.92 -10.33 -2.86
CA ASN A 55 14.65 -10.10 -3.56
C ASN A 55 13.45 -10.59 -2.74
N HIS A 56 13.60 -11.71 -2.00
CA HIS A 56 12.59 -12.19 -1.07
C HIS A 56 12.33 -11.19 0.06
N ILE A 57 13.39 -10.60 0.63
CA ILE A 57 13.28 -9.59 1.69
C ILE A 57 12.61 -8.32 1.16
N ILE A 58 12.99 -7.86 -0.04
CA ILE A 58 12.41 -6.67 -0.69
C ILE A 58 10.91 -6.92 -0.96
N ARG A 59 10.58 -8.09 -1.51
CA ARG A 59 9.19 -8.48 -1.76
C ARG A 59 8.39 -8.55 -0.45
N ALA A 60 8.91 -9.21 0.57
CA ALA A 60 8.28 -9.27 1.88
C ALA A 60 8.06 -7.88 2.50
N THR A 61 8.99 -6.95 2.26
CA THR A 61 8.84 -5.56 2.72
C THR A 61 7.69 -4.85 1.99
N LEU A 62 7.56 -5.01 0.68
CA LEU A 62 6.43 -4.44 -0.06
C LEU A 62 5.11 -5.06 0.39
N GLU A 63 5.04 -6.40 0.45
CA GLU A 63 3.84 -7.10 0.91
C GLU A 63 3.44 -6.70 2.34
N SER A 64 4.40 -6.41 3.22
CA SER A 64 4.12 -5.98 4.61
C SER A 64 3.43 -4.61 4.70
N ILE A 65 3.70 -3.71 3.76
CA ILE A 65 3.01 -2.40 3.68
C ILE A 65 1.53 -2.62 3.39
N ASP A 66 1.23 -3.44 2.39
CA ASP A 66 -0.14 -3.73 1.98
C ASP A 66 -0.90 -4.51 3.06
N LEU A 67 -0.24 -5.43 3.76
CA LEU A 67 -0.85 -6.16 4.88
C LEU A 67 -1.24 -5.21 6.02
N GLN A 68 -0.41 -4.22 6.35
CA GLN A 68 -0.79 -3.21 7.34
C GLN A 68 -1.96 -2.33 6.87
N VAL A 69 -2.02 -2.01 5.59
CA VAL A 69 -3.19 -1.30 5.02
C VAL A 69 -4.45 -2.16 5.14
N CYS A 70 -4.35 -3.49 4.91
CA CYS A 70 -5.48 -4.41 5.10
C CYS A 70 -5.98 -4.40 6.54
N ASP A 71 -5.09 -4.45 7.54
CA ASP A 71 -5.47 -4.40 8.95
C ASP A 71 -6.30 -3.14 9.27
N VAL A 72 -5.88 -1.99 8.73
CA VAL A 72 -6.62 -0.72 8.91
C VAL A 72 -7.97 -0.75 8.19
N ILE A 73 -8.01 -1.26 6.96
CA ILE A 73 -9.25 -1.37 6.17
C ILE A 73 -10.25 -2.31 6.86
N ASP A 74 -9.78 -3.43 7.40
CA ASP A 74 -10.64 -4.37 8.11
C ASP A 74 -11.18 -3.77 9.41
N ALA A 75 -10.38 -3.01 10.14
CA ALA A 75 -10.86 -2.23 11.29
C ALA A 75 -11.91 -1.20 10.87
N MET A 76 -11.68 -0.44 9.79
CA MET A 76 -12.64 0.52 9.25
C MET A 76 -13.95 -0.15 8.79
N ARG A 77 -13.87 -1.32 8.16
CA ARG A 77 -15.07 -2.10 7.77
C ARG A 77 -15.87 -2.54 8.99
N ALA A 78 -15.17 -3.01 10.04
CA ALA A 78 -15.81 -3.42 11.28
C ALA A 78 -16.51 -2.26 11.98
N ASP A 79 -15.87 -1.09 12.04
CA ASP A 79 -16.40 0.09 12.71
C ASP A 79 -17.55 0.76 11.93
N ALA A 80 -17.40 0.87 10.61
CA ALA A 80 -18.35 1.59 9.78
C ALA A 80 -19.51 0.71 9.26
N GLY A 81 -19.36 -0.62 9.26
CA GLY A 81 -20.35 -1.55 8.73
C GLY A 81 -20.59 -1.40 7.22
N VAL A 82 -19.62 -0.86 6.47
CA VAL A 82 -19.74 -0.60 5.03
C VAL A 82 -18.71 -1.38 4.23
N GLU A 83 -19.12 -1.81 3.03
CA GLU A 83 -18.21 -2.45 2.10
C GLU A 83 -17.32 -1.44 1.37
N LEU A 84 -16.06 -1.79 1.19
CA LEU A 84 -15.10 -1.01 0.42
C LEU A 84 -15.37 -1.18 -1.08
N LYS A 85 -15.90 -0.15 -1.72
CA LYS A 85 -16.17 -0.18 -3.17
C LYS A 85 -14.89 0.05 -4.02
N SER A 86 -13.95 0.82 -3.53
CA SER A 86 -12.64 1.03 -4.14
C SER A 86 -11.73 1.76 -3.17
N LEU A 87 -10.41 1.56 -3.30
CA LEU A 87 -9.39 2.29 -2.58
C LEU A 87 -8.75 3.32 -3.51
N LYS A 88 -8.72 4.58 -3.11
CA LYS A 88 -7.91 5.62 -3.78
C LYS A 88 -6.55 5.70 -3.10
N VAL A 89 -5.49 5.74 -3.87
CA VAL A 89 -4.10 5.76 -3.38
C VAL A 89 -3.36 6.98 -3.91
N ASP A 90 -2.36 7.44 -3.16
CA ASP A 90 -1.50 8.55 -3.55
C ASP A 90 -0.11 8.43 -2.93
N GLY A 91 0.73 9.43 -3.18
CA GLY A 91 2.10 9.46 -2.72
C GLY A 91 3.06 8.59 -3.53
N GLY A 92 4.35 8.71 -3.27
CA GLY A 92 5.41 8.07 -4.06
C GLY A 92 5.33 6.55 -4.12
N ALA A 93 4.86 5.89 -3.06
CA ALA A 93 4.70 4.44 -3.02
C ALA A 93 3.66 3.93 -4.02
N SER A 94 2.64 4.72 -4.33
CA SER A 94 1.59 4.36 -5.30
C SER A 94 2.09 4.22 -6.74
N ALA A 95 3.29 4.73 -7.05
CA ALA A 95 3.94 4.53 -8.34
C ALA A 95 4.35 3.07 -8.60
N ASN A 96 4.51 2.26 -7.54
CA ASN A 96 4.89 0.87 -7.63
C ASN A 96 3.68 0.00 -8.03
N ASN A 97 3.69 -0.52 -9.27
CA ASN A 97 2.56 -1.31 -9.78
C ASN A 97 2.44 -2.68 -9.10
N PHE A 98 3.55 -3.28 -8.65
CA PHE A 98 3.49 -4.52 -7.89
C PHE A 98 2.73 -4.31 -6.56
N LEU A 99 3.08 -3.25 -5.84
CA LEU A 99 2.43 -2.89 -4.59
C LEU A 99 0.92 -2.65 -4.82
N MET A 100 0.57 -1.85 -5.82
CA MET A 100 -0.83 -1.52 -6.11
C MET A 100 -1.68 -2.74 -6.52
N GLN A 101 -1.10 -3.66 -7.30
CA GLN A 101 -1.80 -4.89 -7.67
C GLN A 101 -1.98 -5.81 -6.46
N PHE A 102 -0.91 -6.00 -5.67
CA PHE A 102 -0.97 -6.81 -4.46
C PHE A 102 -2.01 -6.26 -3.47
N GLN A 103 -2.06 -4.93 -3.30
CA GLN A 103 -3.07 -4.28 -2.47
C GLN A 103 -4.51 -4.56 -2.98
N ALA A 104 -4.74 -4.45 -4.30
CA ALA A 104 -6.06 -4.73 -4.88
C ALA A 104 -6.49 -6.19 -4.63
N ASP A 105 -5.56 -7.12 -4.79
CA ASP A 105 -5.79 -8.55 -4.58
C ASP A 105 -6.13 -8.85 -3.10
N MET A 106 -5.38 -8.25 -2.17
CA MET A 106 -5.53 -8.46 -0.73
C MET A 106 -6.84 -7.90 -0.18
N ILE A 107 -7.24 -6.69 -0.57
CA ILE A 107 -8.48 -6.06 -0.09
C ILE A 107 -9.72 -6.52 -0.87
N ASN A 108 -9.52 -7.26 -1.95
CA ASN A 108 -10.56 -7.69 -2.90
C ASN A 108 -11.43 -6.52 -3.39
N ALA A 109 -10.79 -5.39 -3.72
CA ALA A 109 -11.46 -4.20 -4.24
C ALA A 109 -10.53 -3.43 -5.20
N PRO A 110 -11.08 -2.71 -6.19
CA PRO A 110 -10.28 -1.92 -7.12
C PRO A 110 -9.46 -0.84 -6.41
N VAL A 111 -8.16 -0.76 -6.74
CA VAL A 111 -7.26 0.31 -6.32
C VAL A 111 -7.13 1.32 -7.46
N LYS A 112 -7.40 2.60 -7.18
CA LYS A 112 -7.42 3.68 -8.16
C LYS A 112 -6.27 4.65 -7.90
N ARG A 113 -5.32 4.72 -8.84
CA ARG A 113 -4.21 5.66 -8.80
C ARG A 113 -4.54 6.90 -9.63
N PRO A 114 -4.43 8.12 -9.08
CA PRO A 114 -4.60 9.34 -9.84
C PRO A 114 -3.40 9.60 -10.76
N SER A 115 -3.58 10.40 -11.81
CA SER A 115 -2.49 10.81 -12.70
C SER A 115 -1.46 11.68 -11.99
N CYS A 116 -1.88 12.47 -11.01
CA CYS A 116 -0.98 13.19 -10.12
C CYS A 116 -0.97 12.49 -8.76
N ILE A 117 0.15 11.85 -8.43
CA ILE A 117 0.30 11.12 -7.16
C ILE A 117 0.63 12.02 -5.97
N GLU A 118 0.97 13.31 -6.21
CA GLU A 118 1.24 14.30 -5.16
C GLU A 118 -0.05 15.02 -4.76
N THR A 119 -1.04 14.29 -4.27
CA THR A 119 -2.39 14.82 -4.01
C THR A 119 -2.42 15.85 -2.90
N THR A 120 -1.50 15.81 -1.95
CA THR A 120 -1.39 16.81 -0.88
C THR A 120 -1.05 18.18 -1.44
N ALA A 121 -0.05 18.27 -2.32
CA ALA A 121 0.32 19.51 -3.01
C ALA A 121 -0.81 19.99 -3.93
N MET A 122 -1.43 19.07 -4.66
CA MET A 122 -2.59 19.38 -5.51
C MET A 122 -3.79 19.90 -4.71
N GLY A 123 -4.05 19.34 -3.53
CA GLY A 123 -5.10 19.81 -2.64
C GLY A 123 -4.89 21.27 -2.20
N ALA A 124 -3.67 21.63 -1.83
CA ALA A 124 -3.32 23.01 -1.50
C ALA A 124 -3.48 23.94 -2.72
N ALA A 125 -3.05 23.50 -3.91
CA ALA A 125 -3.21 24.27 -5.15
C ALA A 125 -4.70 24.47 -5.49
N TYR A 126 -5.54 23.45 -5.33
CA TYR A 126 -6.99 23.56 -5.56
C TYR A 126 -7.64 24.56 -4.61
N LEU A 127 -7.30 24.51 -3.32
CA LEU A 127 -7.82 25.47 -2.34
C LEU A 127 -7.39 26.89 -2.66
N ALA A 128 -6.12 27.11 -3.00
CA ALA A 128 -5.61 28.42 -3.41
C ALA A 128 -6.31 28.92 -4.67
N GLY A 129 -6.47 28.06 -5.69
CA GLY A 129 -7.13 28.41 -6.95
C GLY A 129 -8.61 28.75 -6.78
N LEU A 130 -9.33 28.06 -5.87
CA LEU A 130 -10.70 28.43 -5.52
C LEU A 130 -10.75 29.79 -4.81
N ALA A 131 -9.80 30.05 -3.90
CA ALA A 131 -9.76 31.31 -3.15
C ALA A 131 -9.51 32.53 -4.04
N VAL A 132 -8.69 32.38 -5.07
CA VAL A 132 -8.40 33.50 -6.03
C VAL A 132 -9.33 33.48 -7.24
N GLY A 133 -10.31 32.58 -7.30
CA GLY A 133 -11.29 32.52 -8.40
C GLY A 133 -10.77 31.91 -9.71
N TYR A 134 -9.64 31.18 -9.68
CA TYR A 134 -9.15 30.42 -10.84
C TYR A 134 -10.10 29.29 -11.22
N TRP A 135 -10.58 28.53 -10.23
CA TRP A 135 -11.71 27.62 -10.37
C TRP A 135 -12.95 28.25 -9.75
N LYS A 136 -14.07 28.15 -10.45
CA LYS A 136 -15.34 28.78 -10.02
C LYS A 136 -16.06 27.97 -8.95
N SER A 137 -15.83 26.64 -8.93
CA SER A 137 -16.52 25.74 -8.02
C SER A 137 -15.70 24.47 -7.72
N LYS A 138 -16.14 23.71 -6.70
CA LYS A 138 -15.56 22.40 -6.39
C LYS A 138 -15.76 21.39 -7.54
N GLU A 139 -16.85 21.51 -8.27
CA GLU A 139 -17.17 20.68 -9.43
C GLU A 139 -16.15 20.87 -10.54
N ASP A 140 -15.65 22.09 -10.75
CA ASP A 140 -14.58 22.36 -11.71
C ASP A 140 -13.27 21.72 -11.30
N VAL A 141 -12.97 21.71 -10.00
CA VAL A 141 -11.79 21.00 -9.46
C VAL A 141 -11.94 19.48 -9.66
N ILE A 142 -13.11 18.92 -9.40
CA ILE A 142 -13.36 17.46 -9.57
C ILE A 142 -13.16 17.04 -11.02
N LYS A 143 -13.55 17.85 -11.99
CA LYS A 143 -13.33 17.57 -13.43
C LYS A 143 -11.86 17.50 -13.83
N ASN A 144 -10.98 18.15 -13.07
CA ASN A 144 -9.54 18.11 -13.31
C ASN A 144 -8.86 16.89 -12.70
N GLN A 145 -9.57 16.11 -11.87
CA GLN A 145 -9.03 14.86 -11.34
C GLN A 145 -9.12 13.79 -12.41
N SER A 146 -7.98 13.23 -12.77
CA SER A 146 -7.90 12.10 -13.70
C SER A 146 -7.30 10.89 -13.02
N ILE A 147 -7.75 9.71 -13.44
CA ILE A 147 -7.22 8.42 -12.99
C ILE A 147 -6.20 7.98 -14.03
N ASP A 148 -4.99 7.64 -13.58
CA ASP A 148 -3.93 7.06 -14.41
C ASP A 148 -4.21 5.57 -14.63
N GLN A 149 -4.43 4.83 -13.55
CA GLN A 149 -4.59 3.39 -13.60
C GLN A 149 -5.55 2.88 -12.53
N ILE A 150 -6.29 1.83 -12.89
CA ILE A 150 -7.13 1.05 -11.98
C ILE A 150 -6.56 -0.36 -11.93
N PHE A 151 -6.20 -0.82 -10.72
CA PHE A 151 -5.78 -2.18 -10.45
C PHE A 151 -6.99 -2.94 -9.94
N SER A 152 -7.46 -3.90 -10.72
CA SER A 152 -8.59 -4.76 -10.31
C SER A 152 -8.07 -6.02 -9.64
N PRO A 153 -8.79 -6.55 -8.64
CA PRO A 153 -8.42 -7.82 -8.01
C PRO A 153 -8.26 -8.92 -9.04
N GLN A 154 -7.17 -9.67 -8.94
CA GLN A 154 -6.92 -10.86 -9.73
C GLN A 154 -7.14 -12.08 -8.84
N THR A 155 -7.68 -13.16 -9.41
CA THR A 155 -7.81 -14.41 -8.68
C THR A 155 -6.42 -15.03 -8.51
N VAL A 156 -5.80 -14.76 -7.37
CA VAL A 156 -4.50 -15.31 -7.00
C VAL A 156 -4.65 -16.15 -5.74
N SER A 157 -3.98 -17.28 -5.68
CA SER A 157 -4.04 -18.20 -4.55
C SER A 157 -3.20 -17.70 -3.37
N TYR A 158 -3.58 -16.55 -2.80
CA TYR A 158 -2.97 -16.04 -1.55
C TYR A 158 -3.65 -16.61 -0.28
N THR A 159 -4.38 -17.71 -0.41
CA THR A 159 -5.11 -18.33 0.70
C THR A 159 -4.24 -18.70 1.90
N HIS A 160 -2.93 -18.78 1.73
CA HIS A 160 -1.98 -19.05 2.81
C HIS A 160 -1.41 -17.77 3.47
N LEU A 161 -1.75 -16.58 2.94
CA LEU A 161 -1.32 -15.29 3.52
C LEU A 161 -2.28 -14.75 4.59
N THR A 162 -3.37 -15.47 4.86
CA THR A 162 -4.20 -15.19 6.05
C THR A 162 -3.52 -15.77 7.29
N LEU A 163 -2.57 -15.24 7.81
CA LEU A 163 -1.57 -14.96 8.36
C LEU A 163 -1.07 -15.19 9.68
N PRO A 164 0.20 -15.21 9.86
CA PRO A 164 0.88 -15.31 11.13
C PRO A 164 0.62 -14.14 12.08
N THR A 165 0.10 -13.04 11.63
CA THR A 165 -0.15 -11.86 12.47
C THR A 165 -1.16 -12.08 13.61
N LYS A 166 -1.98 -13.13 13.54
CA LYS A 166 -2.88 -13.51 14.66
C LYS A 166 -2.26 -14.50 15.65
N ARG A 167 -0.98 -14.87 15.51
CA ARG A 167 -0.32 -15.89 16.35
C ARG A 167 1.10 -15.53 16.82
N ILE A 168 1.50 -14.26 16.74
CA ILE A 168 2.75 -13.79 17.38
C ILE A 168 2.37 -12.89 18.56
#